data_37e3b47b110d7e450d4016d76d4c08dd
#
_entry.id   37e3b47b110d7e450d4016d76d4c08dd
#
_cell.length_a   1.000
_cell.length_b   1.000
_cell.length_c   1.000
_cell.angle_alpha   90.00
_cell.angle_beta   90.00
_cell.angle_gamma   90.00
#
_symmetry.space_group_name_H-M   'P 1'
#
loop_
_entity.id
_entity.type
_entity.pdbx_description
1 polymer ?
#
loop_
_entity_poly.entity_id
_entity_poly.type
_entity_poly.pdbx_seq_one_letter_code
_entity_poly.pdbx_strand_id
1 'polypeptide(L)'
;MNITLYKTKYFVLILFFLMSIDMLAQTLQNSYVENSMLASGKWYKFAISSTGMHKLTYSDIHEAMGQNAASIDPRNIRIFHNGGGTLPLINNEARHQDLVEIPIYVHGESDGMFNENDYIVFYARGPVTWSYKNQAYERNLNPYSDYSYIFL
;
A
#
# COMPACT_ATOMS: atom_id res chain seq x y z
N MET A 1 -29.27 24.69 -55.30
CA MET A 1 -28.10 24.35 -54.49
C MET A 1 -28.53 23.99 -53.08
N ASN A 2 -28.28 22.78 -52.65
CA ASN A 2 -28.99 22.10 -51.57
C ASN A 2 -28.63 22.59 -50.16
N ILE A 3 -29.40 23.52 -49.65
CA ILE A 3 -29.26 24.03 -48.24
C ILE A 3 -29.48 22.88 -47.23
N THR A 4 -30.26 21.90 -47.55
CA THR A 4 -30.55 20.72 -46.74
C THR A 4 -29.30 19.87 -46.50
N LEU A 5 -28.45 19.71 -47.51
CA LEU A 5 -27.19 18.89 -47.43
C LEU A 5 -26.15 19.54 -46.51
N TYR A 6 -26.08 20.85 -46.48
CA TYR A 6 -25.19 21.58 -45.58
C TYR A 6 -25.64 21.47 -44.12
N LYS A 7 -26.93 21.59 -43.86
CA LYS A 7 -27.49 21.45 -42.49
C LYS A 7 -27.20 20.04 -41.92
N THR A 8 -27.37 19.01 -42.75
CA THR A 8 -27.09 17.63 -42.33
C THR A 8 -25.60 17.40 -42.04
N LYS A 9 -24.68 17.94 -42.85
CA LYS A 9 -23.24 17.86 -42.63
C LYS A 9 -22.83 18.50 -41.31
N TYR A 10 -23.29 19.68 -41.01
CA TYR A 10 -22.97 20.37 -39.75
C TYR A 10 -23.61 19.67 -38.55
N PHE A 11 -24.80 19.12 -38.71
CA PHE A 11 -25.45 18.36 -37.64
C PHE A 11 -24.64 17.06 -37.29
N VAL A 12 -24.16 16.35 -38.30
CA VAL A 12 -23.31 15.15 -38.08
C VAL A 12 -21.97 15.55 -37.45
N LEU A 13 -21.40 16.70 -37.83
CA LEU A 13 -20.12 17.16 -37.30
C LEU A 13 -20.25 17.60 -35.85
N ILE A 14 -21.34 18.24 -35.47
CA ILE A 14 -21.70 18.62 -34.09
C ILE A 14 -21.93 17.36 -33.23
N LEU A 15 -22.64 16.37 -33.78
CA LEU A 15 -22.89 15.10 -33.08
C LEU A 15 -21.59 14.36 -32.81
N PHE A 16 -20.65 14.37 -33.79
CA PHE A 16 -19.34 13.77 -33.63
C PHE A 16 -18.46 14.49 -32.60
N PHE A 17 -18.57 15.82 -32.56
CA PHE A 17 -17.88 16.65 -31.57
C PHE A 17 -18.43 16.45 -30.15
N LEU A 18 -19.75 16.30 -30.00
CA LEU A 18 -20.39 15.98 -28.73
C LEU A 18 -19.99 14.59 -28.21
N MET A 19 -19.89 13.58 -29.07
CA MET A 19 -19.45 12.24 -28.68
C MET A 19 -17.95 12.20 -28.29
N SER A 20 -17.12 13.13 -28.79
CA SER A 20 -15.69 13.16 -28.42
C SER A 20 -15.44 13.82 -27.04
N ILE A 21 -16.40 14.55 -26.49
CA ILE A 21 -16.27 15.17 -25.17
C ILE A 21 -16.39 14.16 -24.04
N ASP A 22 -17.19 13.12 -24.21
CA ASP A 22 -17.35 12.05 -23.21
C ASP A 22 -16.07 11.21 -23.03
N MET A 23 -15.19 11.17 -24.01
CA MET A 23 -13.93 10.43 -23.95
C MET A 23 -12.84 11.11 -23.10
N LEU A 24 -12.98 12.41 -22.82
CA LEU A 24 -12.05 13.20 -21.99
C LEU A 24 -12.44 13.23 -20.51
N ALA A 25 -13.63 12.75 -20.16
CA ALA A 25 -14.18 12.75 -18.81
C ALA A 25 -13.90 11.42 -18.03
N GLN A 26 -12.96 10.60 -18.49
CA GLN A 26 -12.42 9.54 -17.64
C GLN A 26 -11.54 10.21 -16.56
N THR A 27 -12.19 10.75 -15.56
CA THR A 27 -11.54 11.04 -14.30
C THR A 27 -10.85 9.78 -13.83
N LEU A 28 -9.57 9.91 -13.45
CA LEU A 28 -8.87 8.89 -12.69
C LEU A 28 -9.71 8.59 -11.45
N GLN A 29 -10.62 7.66 -11.59
CA GLN A 29 -11.43 7.21 -10.47
C GLN A 29 -10.48 6.40 -9.60
N ASN A 30 -10.01 7.00 -8.51
CA ASN A 30 -9.36 6.26 -7.44
C ASN A 30 -10.39 5.23 -6.98
N SER A 31 -10.24 3.99 -7.46
CA SER A 31 -11.09 2.91 -7.01
C SER A 31 -10.72 2.64 -5.56
N TYR A 32 -11.53 3.10 -4.65
CA TYR A 32 -11.40 2.73 -3.24
C TYR A 32 -11.68 1.23 -3.12
N VAL A 33 -10.90 0.58 -2.27
CA VAL A 33 -11.11 -0.83 -1.95
C VAL A 33 -12.43 -0.96 -1.19
N GLU A 34 -13.36 -1.77 -1.70
CA GLU A 34 -14.67 -1.97 -1.03
C GLU A 34 -14.52 -2.61 0.35
N ASN A 35 -13.54 -3.53 0.51
CA ASN A 35 -13.25 -4.21 1.75
C ASN A 35 -11.76 -4.08 2.07
N SER A 36 -11.43 -3.46 3.20
CA SER A 36 -10.04 -3.41 3.68
C SER A 36 -9.56 -4.81 4.10
N MET A 37 -8.27 -5.06 3.93
CA MET A 37 -7.61 -6.25 4.48
C MET A 37 -7.84 -6.39 5.98
N LEU A 38 -7.96 -5.28 6.70
CA LEU A 38 -8.23 -5.23 8.14
C LEU A 38 -9.70 -5.49 8.52
N ALA A 39 -10.61 -5.64 7.56
CA ALA A 39 -12.05 -5.83 7.83
C ALA A 39 -12.37 -7.17 8.51
N SER A 40 -11.49 -8.15 8.40
CA SER A 40 -11.67 -9.47 8.99
C SER A 40 -10.35 -10.01 9.53
N GLY A 41 -10.42 -11.04 10.38
CA GLY A 41 -9.24 -11.65 10.96
C GLY A 41 -8.81 -10.98 12.28
N LYS A 42 -7.68 -11.45 12.78
CA LYS A 42 -7.02 -10.93 13.98
C LYS A 42 -5.64 -10.42 13.57
N TRP A 43 -5.40 -9.15 13.82
CA TRP A 43 -4.22 -8.45 13.35
C TRP A 43 -3.32 -8.01 14.49
N TYR A 44 -2.03 -8.10 14.28
CA TYR A 44 -1.00 -7.67 15.22
C TYR A 44 -0.17 -6.57 14.57
N LYS A 45 -0.03 -5.45 15.26
CA LYS A 45 0.60 -4.23 14.76
C LYS A 45 1.95 -4.02 15.41
N PHE A 46 3.01 -3.88 14.61
CA PHE A 46 4.36 -3.61 15.08
C PHE A 46 4.86 -2.25 14.57
N ALA A 47 5.51 -1.50 15.44
CA ALA A 47 6.04 -0.18 15.14
C ALA A 47 7.42 -0.27 14.46
N ILE A 48 7.62 0.52 13.40
CA ILE A 48 8.85 0.62 12.63
C ILE A 48 9.37 2.06 12.75
N SER A 49 10.51 2.25 13.39
CA SER A 49 11.11 3.56 13.63
C SER A 49 12.07 4.01 12.53
N SER A 50 12.59 3.10 11.72
CA SER A 50 13.59 3.37 10.69
C SER A 50 13.32 2.59 9.40
N THR A 51 13.83 3.10 8.28
CA THR A 51 13.81 2.38 7.01
C THR A 51 14.96 1.38 6.94
N GLY A 52 14.68 0.13 6.59
CA GLY A 52 15.69 -0.90 6.44
C GLY A 52 15.17 -2.32 6.59
N MET A 53 16.12 -3.24 6.76
CA MET A 53 15.80 -4.62 7.08
C MET A 53 15.47 -4.73 8.57
N HIS A 54 14.37 -5.41 8.85
CA HIS A 54 13.89 -5.67 10.20
C HIS A 54 13.82 -7.16 10.46
N LYS A 55 13.95 -7.51 11.72
CA LYS A 55 13.82 -8.88 12.21
C LYS A 55 12.76 -8.94 13.29
N LEU A 56 11.80 -9.84 13.16
CA LEU A 56 10.89 -10.24 14.23
C LEU A 56 11.27 -11.65 14.68
N THR A 57 11.55 -11.78 15.95
CA THR A 57 11.85 -13.08 16.58
C THR A 57 10.56 -13.76 17.06
N TYR A 58 10.67 -15.04 17.38
CA TYR A 58 9.60 -15.75 18.08
C TYR A 58 9.13 -15.00 19.33
N SER A 59 10.07 -14.46 20.11
CA SER A 59 9.74 -13.71 21.33
C SER A 59 8.89 -12.47 21.05
N ASP A 60 9.22 -11.70 20.01
CA ASP A 60 8.45 -10.50 19.63
C ASP A 60 7.01 -10.87 19.24
N ILE A 61 6.85 -11.95 18.49
CA ILE A 61 5.54 -12.44 18.07
C ILE A 61 4.77 -13.03 19.25
N HIS A 62 5.46 -13.78 20.12
CA HIS A 62 4.85 -14.34 21.30
C HIS A 62 4.38 -13.26 22.28
N GLU A 63 5.13 -12.19 22.45
CA GLU A 63 4.70 -11.03 23.25
C GLU A 63 3.41 -10.41 22.73
N ALA A 64 3.30 -10.27 21.40
CA ALA A 64 2.12 -9.69 20.77
C ALA A 64 0.89 -10.62 20.76
N MET A 65 1.10 -11.92 20.55
CA MET A 65 0.04 -12.90 20.29
C MET A 65 -0.29 -13.78 21.52
N GLY A 66 0.59 -13.82 22.51
CA GLY A 66 0.49 -14.74 23.64
C GLY A 66 0.64 -16.19 23.22
N GLN A 67 -0.05 -17.10 23.91
CA GLN A 67 0.03 -18.56 23.63
C GLN A 67 -0.35 -18.97 22.19
N ASN A 68 -1.04 -18.11 21.46
CA ASN A 68 -1.40 -18.39 20.07
C ASN A 68 -0.17 -18.46 19.13
N ALA A 69 0.97 -17.89 19.52
CA ALA A 69 2.19 -17.94 18.73
C ALA A 69 2.70 -19.38 18.52
N ALA A 70 2.57 -20.24 19.54
CA ALA A 70 3.04 -21.63 19.48
C ALA A 70 2.26 -22.52 18.50
N SER A 71 1.11 -22.08 18.02
CA SER A 71 0.27 -22.84 17.07
C SER A 71 0.39 -22.35 15.62
N ILE A 72 1.31 -21.41 15.35
CA ILE A 72 1.48 -20.85 14.01
C ILE A 72 2.34 -21.78 13.16
N ASP A 73 1.83 -22.13 11.99
CA ASP A 73 2.65 -22.64 10.91
C ASP A 73 3.37 -21.45 10.23
N PRO A 74 4.70 -21.37 10.31
CA PRO A 74 5.46 -20.23 9.79
C PRO A 74 5.26 -19.97 8.29
N ARG A 75 4.90 -21.00 7.52
CA ARG A 75 4.60 -20.89 6.08
C ARG A 75 3.32 -20.08 5.79
N ASN A 76 2.46 -19.89 6.79
CA ASN A 76 1.24 -19.12 6.67
C ASN A 76 1.38 -17.67 7.15
N ILE A 77 2.55 -17.29 7.67
CA ILE A 77 2.80 -15.91 8.11
C ILE A 77 2.83 -14.99 6.90
N ARG A 78 2.15 -13.84 7.05
CA ARG A 78 2.15 -12.77 6.06
C ARG A 78 2.33 -11.45 6.78
N ILE A 79 3.08 -10.54 6.17
CA ILE A 79 3.27 -9.17 6.70
C ILE A 79 2.76 -8.18 5.67
N PHE A 80 2.03 -7.20 6.16
CA PHE A 80 1.42 -6.14 5.36
C PHE A 80 1.90 -4.76 5.81
N HIS A 81 2.01 -3.85 4.86
CA HIS A 81 2.50 -2.50 5.09
C HIS A 81 1.82 -1.52 4.12
N ASN A 82 1.70 -0.25 4.49
CA ASN A 82 1.12 0.79 3.63
C ASN A 82 2.15 1.60 2.84
N GLY A 83 3.40 1.12 2.73
CA GLY A 83 4.48 1.79 2.01
C GLY A 83 5.32 2.76 2.84
N GLY A 84 4.92 3.08 4.09
CA GLY A 84 5.63 4.02 4.99
C GLY A 84 5.62 5.47 4.53
N GLY A 85 6.19 6.35 5.35
CA GLY A 85 6.24 7.79 5.07
C GLY A 85 4.90 8.51 5.30
N THR A 86 4.84 9.75 4.82
CA THR A 86 3.64 10.58 4.90
C THR A 86 2.74 10.32 3.71
N LEU A 87 1.44 10.30 3.93
CA LEU A 87 0.47 10.26 2.82
C LEU A 87 0.58 11.53 1.97
N PRO A 88 0.37 11.44 0.65
CA PRO A 88 0.30 12.61 -0.20
C PRO A 88 -0.75 13.60 0.29
N LEU A 89 -0.44 14.89 0.23
CA LEU A 89 -1.37 15.96 0.60
C LEU A 89 -2.45 16.16 -0.46
N ILE A 90 -2.16 15.79 -1.70
CA ILE A 90 -3.05 15.95 -2.84
C ILE A 90 -3.78 14.62 -3.09
N ASN A 91 -5.10 14.65 -3.09
CA ASN A 91 -5.92 13.44 -3.16
C ASN A 91 -5.81 12.65 -4.48
N ASN A 92 -5.36 13.27 -5.56
CA ASN A 92 -5.16 12.60 -6.85
C ASN A 92 -3.76 12.01 -7.04
N GLU A 93 -2.86 12.15 -6.07
CA GLU A 93 -1.57 11.47 -6.11
C GLU A 93 -1.73 9.97 -5.80
N ALA A 94 -0.95 9.17 -6.53
CA ALA A 94 -0.97 7.71 -6.36
C ALA A 94 -0.54 7.31 -4.94
N ARG A 95 -1.35 6.49 -4.30
CA ARG A 95 -1.08 5.91 -2.98
C ARG A 95 -1.68 4.52 -2.88
N HIS A 96 -1.17 3.74 -1.96
CA HIS A 96 -1.83 2.48 -1.61
C HIS A 96 -3.19 2.77 -0.97
N GLN A 97 -4.24 2.16 -1.49
CA GLN A 97 -5.61 2.34 -0.98
C GLN A 97 -5.87 1.48 0.26
N ASP A 98 -5.05 0.43 0.45
CA ASP A 98 -5.10 -0.48 1.58
C ASP A 98 -3.67 -0.97 1.88
N LEU A 99 -3.54 -1.87 2.84
CA LEU A 99 -2.31 -2.57 3.15
C LEU A 99 -1.90 -3.48 1.99
N VAL A 100 -0.60 -3.55 1.74
CA VAL A 100 0.01 -4.38 0.70
C VAL A 100 0.90 -5.42 1.37
N GLU A 101 0.78 -6.67 0.96
CA GLU A 101 1.69 -7.73 1.41
C GLU A 101 3.11 -7.44 0.95
N ILE A 102 4.06 -7.57 1.87
CA ILE A 102 5.48 -7.37 1.59
C ILE A 102 6.23 -8.71 1.63
N PRO A 103 7.29 -8.87 0.81
CA PRO A 103 8.12 -10.06 0.84
C PRO A 103 8.78 -10.27 2.20
N ILE A 104 8.75 -11.49 2.69
CA ILE A 104 9.38 -11.91 3.93
C ILE A 104 10.28 -13.11 3.69
N TYR A 105 11.27 -13.28 4.55
CA TYR A 105 12.06 -14.51 4.71
C TYR A 105 11.77 -15.07 6.09
N VAL A 106 11.38 -16.32 6.16
CA VAL A 106 11.13 -17.01 7.42
C VAL A 106 12.24 -18.04 7.63
N HIS A 107 12.96 -17.91 8.74
CA HIS A 107 13.93 -18.89 9.18
C HIS A 107 13.21 -19.94 10.03
N GLY A 108 13.51 -21.22 9.80
CA GLY A 108 12.96 -22.34 10.56
C GLY A 108 11.64 -22.90 10.05
N GLU A 109 11.12 -22.44 8.90
CA GLU A 109 9.80 -22.83 8.39
C GLU A 109 9.63 -24.31 8.02
N SER A 110 10.74 -25.08 7.94
CA SER A 110 10.73 -26.44 7.37
C SER A 110 10.00 -27.48 8.23
N ASP A 111 9.95 -27.28 9.54
CA ASP A 111 9.28 -28.20 10.47
C ASP A 111 7.80 -27.89 10.68
N GLY A 112 7.32 -26.76 10.15
CA GLY A 112 5.93 -26.33 10.24
C GLY A 112 5.51 -25.79 11.60
N MET A 113 6.47 -25.48 12.48
CA MET A 113 6.22 -24.91 13.80
C MET A 113 7.08 -23.66 13.99
N PHE A 114 6.46 -22.55 14.38
CA PHE A 114 7.19 -21.33 14.70
C PHE A 114 7.63 -21.38 16.17
N ASN A 115 8.94 -21.52 16.42
CA ASN A 115 9.51 -21.76 17.75
C ASN A 115 10.66 -20.80 18.09
N GLU A 116 11.29 -20.95 19.27
CA GLU A 116 12.23 -19.99 19.87
C GLU A 116 13.44 -19.63 19.00
N ASN A 117 13.85 -20.49 18.08
CA ASN A 117 14.99 -20.23 17.19
C ASN A 117 14.57 -19.58 15.88
N ASP A 118 13.27 -19.44 15.63
CA ASP A 118 12.74 -18.93 14.39
C ASP A 118 12.62 -17.42 14.39
N TYR A 119 12.70 -16.86 13.20
CA TYR A 119 12.56 -15.43 13.01
C TYR A 119 12.13 -15.09 11.59
N ILE A 120 11.57 -13.90 11.46
CA ILE A 120 11.16 -13.36 10.18
C ILE A 120 12.03 -12.15 9.86
N VAL A 121 12.49 -12.06 8.62
CA VAL A 121 13.23 -10.90 8.10
C VAL A 121 12.42 -10.28 6.95
N PHE A 122 12.29 -8.96 6.97
CA PHE A 122 11.58 -8.21 5.96
C PHE A 122 12.17 -6.81 5.82
N TYR A 123 11.88 -6.17 4.70
CA TYR A 123 12.20 -4.75 4.49
C TYR A 123 10.95 -3.90 4.75
N ALA A 124 11.10 -2.86 5.57
CA ALA A 124 10.03 -1.88 5.77
C ALA A 124 10.57 -0.45 5.72
N ARG A 125 9.72 0.46 5.28
CA ARG A 125 10.01 1.90 5.28
C ARG A 125 9.50 2.52 6.57
N GLY A 126 10.38 3.27 7.22
CA GLY A 126 10.06 4.05 8.41
C GLY A 126 9.35 5.37 8.09
N PRO A 127 9.11 6.20 9.13
CA PRO A 127 8.42 7.49 9.00
C PRO A 127 9.27 8.55 8.29
N VAL A 128 10.57 8.34 8.20
CA VAL A 128 11.49 9.26 7.54
C VAL A 128 11.73 8.82 6.10
N THR A 129 11.49 9.74 5.18
CA THR A 129 11.78 9.54 3.75
C THR A 129 12.80 10.54 3.25
N TRP A 130 13.40 10.28 2.11
CA TRP A 130 14.34 11.17 1.45
C TRP A 130 13.84 11.49 0.04
N SER A 131 13.92 12.74 -0.35
CA SER A 131 13.70 13.19 -1.71
C SER A 131 14.94 13.87 -2.26
N TYR A 132 15.14 13.76 -3.59
CA TYR A 132 16.21 14.46 -4.28
C TYR A 132 15.61 15.62 -5.05
N LYS A 133 15.91 16.85 -4.62
CA LYS A 133 15.43 18.09 -5.24
C LYS A 133 16.56 19.10 -5.33
N ASN A 134 16.60 19.88 -6.39
CA ASN A 134 17.59 20.97 -6.58
C ASN A 134 19.03 20.51 -6.34
N GLN A 135 19.39 19.32 -6.83
CA GLN A 135 20.73 18.71 -6.69
C GLN A 135 21.14 18.39 -5.23
N ALA A 136 20.20 18.32 -4.32
CA ALA A 136 20.44 17.98 -2.91
C ALA A 136 19.43 16.93 -2.42
N TYR A 137 19.84 16.14 -1.41
CA TYR A 137 18.95 15.24 -0.70
C TYR A 137 18.28 15.99 0.46
N GLU A 138 16.96 15.96 0.50
CA GLU A 138 16.14 16.52 1.56
C GLU A 138 15.55 15.41 2.42
N ARG A 139 15.68 15.54 3.73
CA ARG A 139 15.09 14.64 4.71
C ARG A 139 13.67 15.09 5.02
N ASN A 140 12.71 14.22 4.71
CA ASN A 140 11.30 14.47 4.97
C ASN A 140 10.86 13.68 6.21
N LEU A 141 10.47 14.40 7.24
CA LEU A 141 9.91 13.82 8.47
C LEU A 141 8.40 13.65 8.30
N ASN A 142 7.86 12.56 8.84
CA ASN A 142 6.41 12.45 8.97
C ASN A 142 5.96 13.36 10.13
N PRO A 143 5.16 14.41 9.88
CA PRO A 143 4.74 15.34 10.92
C PRO A 143 3.68 14.77 11.86
N TYR A 144 3.14 13.59 11.55
CA TYR A 144 2.02 12.98 12.29
C TYR A 144 2.42 11.80 13.15
N SER A 145 3.59 11.17 12.89
CA SER A 145 4.02 9.98 13.61
C SER A 145 5.52 9.76 13.53
N ASP A 146 6.11 9.36 14.64
CA ASP A 146 7.51 8.91 14.73
C ASP A 146 7.69 7.44 14.29
N TYR A 147 6.61 6.77 13.95
CA TYR A 147 6.59 5.37 13.53
C TYR A 147 5.78 5.19 12.26
N SER A 148 6.21 4.27 11.41
CA SER A 148 5.34 3.55 10.50
C SER A 148 4.95 2.20 11.12
N TYR A 149 4.05 1.45 10.49
CA TYR A 149 3.54 0.23 11.09
C TYR A 149 3.45 -0.88 10.06
N ILE A 150 3.81 -2.08 10.50
CA ILE A 150 3.49 -3.32 9.79
C ILE A 150 2.37 -4.05 10.53
N PHE A 151 1.69 -4.91 9.80
CA PHE A 151 0.58 -5.73 10.29
C PHE A 151 0.84 -7.19 9.93
N LEU A 152 0.68 -8.06 10.90
CA LEU A 152 0.84 -9.51 10.80
C LEU A 152 -0.48 -10.20 11.08
#